data_53957df125938a308b9dc0996a83e28e
#
_entry.id   53957df125938a308b9dc0996a83e28e
#
_cell.length_a   1.000
_cell.length_b   1.000
_cell.length_c   1.000
_cell.angle_alpha   90.00
_cell.angle_beta   90.00
_cell.angle_gamma   90.00
#
_symmetry.space_group_name_H-M   'P 1'
#
loop_
_entity.id
_entity.type
_entity.pdbx_description
1 polymer ?
#
loop_
_entity_poly.entity_id
_entity_poly.type
_entity_poly.pdbx_seq_one_letter_code
_entity_poly.pdbx_strand_id
1 'polypeptide(L)'
;MPRATRTSLSSMLVDAQRWLAAAERSQQSGRTSGLARSHALVFAHLDPEGTRPAEIARRAGISRQAVGQTVAQMKAKGLVKLAPDPTNRRARLVQPTAKGRRALERTGTGSAAAEKVLSRRIGASRVKSLREALEQDWGTPNN
;
A
#
# COMPACT_ATOMS: atom_id res chain seq x y z
N MET A 1 -21.73 -25.70 -2.13
CA MET A 1 -21.63 -24.95 -3.40
C MET A 1 -20.28 -25.26 -4.03
N PRO A 2 -20.22 -25.86 -5.23
CA PRO A 2 -18.94 -26.06 -5.90
C PRO A 2 -18.36 -24.68 -6.21
N ARG A 3 -17.12 -24.44 -5.78
CA ARG A 3 -16.35 -23.26 -6.17
C ARG A 3 -16.22 -23.29 -7.69
N ALA A 4 -16.77 -22.30 -8.38
CA ALA A 4 -16.50 -22.08 -9.79
C ALA A 4 -14.98 -22.18 -10.00
N THR A 5 -14.58 -22.95 -11.00
CA THR A 5 -13.18 -23.23 -11.36
C THR A 5 -12.46 -21.89 -11.52
N ARG A 6 -11.63 -21.52 -10.57
CA ARG A 6 -10.80 -20.32 -10.66
C ARG A 6 -9.72 -20.62 -11.67
N THR A 7 -9.85 -20.07 -12.86
CA THR A 7 -9.04 -20.40 -14.02
C THR A 7 -7.74 -19.61 -14.12
N SER A 8 -7.55 -18.53 -13.33
CA SER A 8 -6.32 -17.74 -13.43
C SER A 8 -5.74 -17.35 -12.07
N LEU A 9 -4.41 -17.37 -11.97
CA LEU A 9 -3.67 -16.87 -10.81
C LEU A 9 -4.04 -15.39 -10.52
N SER A 10 -4.23 -14.61 -11.56
CA SER A 10 -4.62 -13.20 -11.47
C SER A 10 -5.93 -13.01 -10.70
N SER A 11 -6.98 -13.80 -11.00
CA SER A 11 -8.25 -13.71 -10.26
C SER A 11 -8.11 -14.17 -8.80
N MET A 12 -7.26 -15.17 -8.53
CA MET A 12 -6.98 -15.63 -7.17
C MET A 12 -6.28 -14.55 -6.34
N LEU A 13 -5.32 -13.85 -6.93
CA LEU A 13 -4.61 -12.75 -6.27
C LEU A 13 -5.55 -11.58 -5.96
N VAL A 14 -6.46 -11.23 -6.87
CA VAL A 14 -7.48 -10.20 -6.64
C VAL A 14 -8.40 -10.59 -5.48
N ASP A 15 -8.86 -11.83 -5.44
CA ASP A 15 -9.71 -12.32 -4.35
C ASP A 15 -8.98 -12.37 -3.01
N ALA A 16 -7.72 -12.81 -3.01
CA ALA A 16 -6.87 -12.79 -1.82
C ALA A 16 -6.66 -11.37 -1.29
N GLN A 17 -6.41 -10.43 -2.17
CA GLN A 17 -6.27 -9.01 -1.82
C GLN A 17 -7.57 -8.44 -1.23
N ARG A 18 -8.72 -8.75 -1.81
CA ARG A 18 -10.04 -8.33 -1.28
C ARG A 18 -10.29 -8.88 0.12
N TRP A 19 -9.95 -10.15 0.33
CA TRP A 19 -10.10 -10.80 1.63
C TRP A 19 -9.19 -10.15 2.68
N LEU A 20 -7.90 -9.93 2.38
CA LEU A 20 -6.96 -9.28 3.29
C LEU A 20 -7.43 -7.87 3.64
N ALA A 21 -7.84 -7.07 2.66
CA ALA A 21 -8.37 -5.73 2.90
C ALA A 21 -9.63 -5.72 3.77
N ALA A 22 -10.49 -6.73 3.66
CA ALA A 22 -11.65 -6.88 4.53
C ALA A 22 -11.24 -7.28 5.96
N ALA A 23 -10.27 -8.18 6.10
CA ALA A 23 -9.73 -8.59 7.39
C ALA A 23 -9.04 -7.42 8.11
N GLU A 24 -8.25 -6.62 7.41
CA GLU A 24 -7.64 -5.40 7.95
C GLU A 24 -8.68 -4.41 8.49
N ARG A 25 -9.73 -4.14 7.70
CA ARG A 25 -10.84 -3.27 8.15
C ARG A 25 -11.54 -3.82 9.39
N SER A 26 -11.77 -5.12 9.46
CA SER A 26 -12.37 -5.79 10.61
C SER A 26 -11.51 -5.65 11.87
N GLN A 27 -10.19 -5.71 11.74
CA GLN A 27 -9.27 -5.55 12.87
C GLN A 27 -9.09 -4.08 13.30
N GLN A 28 -9.44 -3.15 12.42
CA GLN A 28 -9.40 -1.71 12.69
C GLN A 28 -10.72 -1.17 13.26
N SER A 29 -11.72 -1.99 13.48
CA SER A 29 -13.03 -1.60 14.05
C SER A 29 -12.84 -0.96 15.43
N GLY A 30 -12.87 0.37 15.49
CA GLY A 30 -12.62 1.17 16.70
C GLY A 30 -11.40 2.11 16.62
N ARG A 31 -10.56 1.99 15.59
CA ARG A 31 -9.41 2.88 15.34
C ARG A 31 -9.40 3.28 13.86
N THR A 32 -10.16 4.31 13.51
CA THR A 32 -10.05 4.92 12.19
C THR A 32 -8.62 5.45 12.00
N SER A 33 -7.82 4.77 11.21
CA SER A 33 -6.48 5.25 10.86
C SER A 33 -6.53 6.54 10.03
N GLY A 34 -7.71 6.90 9.51
CA GLY A 34 -7.90 8.03 8.60
C GLY A 34 -7.18 7.85 7.26
N LEU A 35 -6.61 6.67 7.03
CA LEU A 35 -5.80 6.39 5.86
C LEU A 35 -6.63 5.66 4.80
N ALA A 36 -6.89 6.31 3.66
CA ALA A 36 -7.49 5.67 2.49
C ALA A 36 -6.47 4.74 1.82
N ARG A 37 -6.96 3.77 1.03
CA ARG A 37 -6.12 2.84 0.28
C ARG A 37 -5.15 3.54 -0.68
N SER A 38 -5.60 4.61 -1.33
CA SER A 38 -4.77 5.46 -2.18
C SER A 38 -3.63 6.15 -1.41
N HIS A 39 -3.90 6.54 -0.15
CA HIS A 39 -2.87 7.11 0.74
C HIS A 39 -1.81 6.08 1.10
N ALA A 40 -2.21 4.85 1.44
CA ALA A 40 -1.29 3.75 1.73
C ALA A 40 -0.41 3.42 0.52
N LEU A 41 -0.96 3.44 -0.70
CA LEU A 41 -0.21 3.25 -1.93
C LEU A 41 0.88 4.32 -2.11
N VAL A 42 0.55 5.59 -1.88
CA VAL A 42 1.53 6.68 -1.96
C VAL A 42 2.62 6.49 -0.90
N PHE A 43 2.25 6.19 0.35
CA PHE A 43 3.23 5.95 1.41
C PHE A 43 4.18 4.79 1.12
N ALA A 44 3.71 3.71 0.49
CA ALA A 44 4.53 2.56 0.12
C ALA A 44 5.69 2.91 -0.85
N HIS A 45 5.57 4.04 -1.55
CA HIS A 45 6.56 4.51 -2.53
C HIS A 45 7.25 5.82 -2.13
N LEU A 46 7.12 6.23 -0.86
CA LEU A 46 7.82 7.39 -0.31
C LEU A 46 9.14 6.99 0.34
N ASP A 47 10.21 7.62 -0.11
CA ASP A 47 11.49 7.57 0.58
C ASP A 47 11.46 8.48 1.83
N PRO A 48 12.25 8.19 2.87
CA PRO A 48 12.27 8.99 4.12
C PRO A 48 12.55 10.48 3.89
N GLU A 49 13.42 10.80 2.93
CA GLU A 49 13.82 12.18 2.58
C GLU A 49 12.86 12.85 1.61
N GLY A 50 11.89 12.10 1.09
CA GLY A 50 10.89 12.57 0.16
C GLY A 50 11.09 12.04 -1.26
N THR A 51 9.99 11.98 -2.01
CA THR A 51 9.95 11.44 -3.37
C THR A 51 9.18 12.39 -4.27
N ARG A 52 9.65 12.57 -5.51
CA ARG A 52 8.92 13.36 -6.52
C ARG A 52 7.61 12.68 -6.88
N PRO A 53 6.50 13.43 -7.09
CA PRO A 53 5.22 12.84 -7.51
C PRO A 53 5.32 11.97 -8.77
N ALA A 54 6.13 12.37 -9.73
CA ALA A 54 6.35 11.61 -10.96
C ALA A 54 7.01 10.25 -10.69
N GLU A 55 7.92 10.18 -9.73
CA GLU A 55 8.58 8.94 -9.33
C GLU A 55 7.62 8.01 -8.55
N ILE A 56 6.78 8.59 -7.68
CA ILE A 56 5.70 7.84 -7.02
C ILE A 56 4.78 7.21 -8.07
N ALA A 57 4.36 7.99 -9.07
CA ALA A 57 3.50 7.51 -10.16
C ALA A 57 4.13 6.34 -10.92
N ARG A 58 5.43 6.45 -11.25
CA ARG A 58 6.20 5.42 -11.93
C ARG A 58 6.29 4.14 -11.10
N ARG A 59 6.67 4.25 -9.83
CA ARG A 59 6.82 3.10 -8.91
C ARG A 59 5.48 2.42 -8.62
N ALA A 60 4.42 3.19 -8.47
CA ALA A 60 3.07 2.69 -8.16
C ALA A 60 2.30 2.20 -9.39
N GLY A 61 2.78 2.45 -10.61
CA GLY A 61 2.10 2.07 -11.84
C GLY A 61 0.77 2.81 -12.06
N ILE A 62 0.64 4.06 -11.58
CA ILE A 62 -0.56 4.89 -11.71
C ILE A 62 -0.24 6.22 -12.40
N SER A 63 -1.28 6.96 -12.82
CA SER A 63 -1.08 8.24 -13.50
C SER A 63 -0.53 9.32 -12.56
N ARG A 64 0.22 10.29 -13.12
CA ARG A 64 0.68 11.48 -12.38
C ARG A 64 -0.49 12.28 -11.81
N GLN A 65 -1.61 12.34 -12.54
CA GLN A 65 -2.82 13.02 -12.10
C GLN A 65 -3.41 12.35 -10.84
N ALA A 66 -3.49 11.02 -10.82
CA ALA A 66 -3.98 10.26 -9.66
C ALA A 66 -3.08 10.49 -8.43
N VAL A 67 -1.75 10.47 -8.61
CA VAL A 67 -0.81 10.82 -7.52
C VAL A 67 -1.03 12.25 -7.05
N GLY A 68 -1.16 13.22 -7.96
CA GLY A 68 -1.39 14.62 -7.62
C GLY A 68 -2.64 14.82 -6.79
N GLN A 69 -3.76 14.20 -7.16
CA GLN A 69 -5.01 14.24 -6.40
C GLN A 69 -4.86 13.61 -5.00
N THR A 70 -4.23 12.43 -4.93
CA THR A 70 -4.01 11.74 -3.66
C THR A 70 -3.09 12.55 -2.73
N VAL A 71 -1.99 13.08 -3.25
CA VAL A 71 -1.05 13.93 -2.48
C VAL A 71 -1.74 15.20 -1.97
N ALA A 72 -2.60 15.84 -2.77
CA ALA A 72 -3.38 17.00 -2.35
C ALA A 72 -4.31 16.66 -1.16
N GLN A 73 -5.00 15.53 -1.22
CA GLN A 73 -5.83 15.04 -0.11
C GLN A 73 -5.01 14.73 1.14
N MET A 74 -3.87 14.06 0.97
CA MET A 74 -2.97 13.73 2.08
C MET A 74 -2.38 14.99 2.73
N LYS A 75 -2.03 16.01 1.94
CA LYS A 75 -1.57 17.32 2.42
C LYS A 75 -2.66 18.02 3.22
N ALA A 76 -3.90 18.07 2.71
CA ALA A 76 -5.04 18.64 3.41
C ALA A 76 -5.30 17.98 4.78
N LYS A 77 -5.05 16.67 4.88
CA LYS A 77 -5.14 15.90 6.13
C LYS A 77 -3.89 16.02 7.03
N GLY A 78 -2.85 16.72 6.59
CA GLY A 78 -1.60 16.85 7.30
C GLY A 78 -0.75 15.57 7.36
N LEU A 79 -0.98 14.62 6.44
CA LEU A 79 -0.26 13.34 6.39
C LEU A 79 1.08 13.47 5.67
N VAL A 80 1.16 14.37 4.70
CA VAL A 80 2.38 14.70 3.96
C VAL A 80 2.55 16.22 3.86
N LYS A 81 3.77 16.63 3.59
CA LYS A 81 4.14 18.01 3.24
C LYS A 81 4.91 18.01 1.91
N LEU A 82 4.94 19.16 1.26
CA LEU A 82 5.78 19.41 0.10
C LEU A 82 7.03 20.18 0.53
N ALA A 83 8.20 19.65 0.19
CA ALA A 83 9.49 20.29 0.44
C ALA A 83 10.17 20.63 -0.90
N PRO A 84 11.06 21.64 -0.94
CA PRO A 84 11.90 21.88 -2.11
C PRO A 84 12.80 20.66 -2.39
N ASP A 85 13.00 20.36 -3.67
CA ASP A 85 14.00 19.36 -4.07
C ASP A 85 15.38 20.03 -4.08
N PRO A 86 16.35 19.53 -3.31
CA PRO A 86 17.68 20.14 -3.24
C PRO A 86 18.44 20.07 -4.58
N THR A 87 18.06 19.14 -5.46
CA THR A 87 18.70 18.95 -6.77
C THR A 87 17.99 19.69 -7.89
N ASN A 88 16.76 20.15 -7.68
CA ASN A 88 15.96 20.85 -8.69
C ASN A 88 15.00 21.85 -8.05
N ARG A 89 15.34 23.13 -8.09
CA ARG A 89 14.56 24.22 -7.49
C ARG A 89 13.11 24.33 -7.96
N ARG A 90 12.79 23.80 -9.14
CA ARG A 90 11.42 23.80 -9.70
C ARG A 90 10.60 22.59 -9.26
N ALA A 91 11.25 21.57 -8.71
CA ALA A 91 10.61 20.36 -8.26
C ALA A 91 10.25 20.41 -6.76
N ARG A 92 9.27 19.61 -6.37
CA ARG A 92 8.88 19.41 -4.99
C ARG A 92 8.96 17.92 -4.65
N LEU A 93 9.37 17.65 -3.42
CA LEU A 93 9.34 16.32 -2.83
C LEU A 93 8.13 16.19 -1.93
N VAL A 94 7.44 15.07 -2.03
CA VAL A 94 6.42 14.65 -1.06
C VAL A 94 7.13 13.99 0.11
N GLN A 95 6.96 14.53 1.30
CA GLN A 95 7.56 13.99 2.52
C GLN A 95 6.49 13.61 3.53
N PRO A 96 6.60 12.47 4.24
CA PRO A 96 5.69 12.12 5.32
C PRO A 96 5.86 13.08 6.50
N THR A 97 4.76 13.49 7.12
CA THR A 97 4.76 14.20 8.41
C THR A 97 4.83 13.21 9.56
N ALA A 98 5.06 13.68 10.79
CA ALA A 98 4.95 12.84 11.98
C ALA A 98 3.54 12.23 12.14
N LYS A 99 2.49 12.98 11.79
CA LYS A 99 1.11 12.49 11.75
C LYS A 99 0.94 11.39 10.70
N GLY A 100 1.51 11.57 9.50
CA GLY A 100 1.49 10.58 8.43
C GLY A 100 2.19 9.29 8.83
N ARG A 101 3.37 9.36 9.41
CA ARG A 101 4.11 8.19 9.92
C ARG A 101 3.30 7.42 10.96
N ARG A 102 2.72 8.10 11.94
CA ARG A 102 1.86 7.46 12.96
C ARG A 102 0.61 6.81 12.36
N ALA A 103 0.01 7.41 11.32
CA ALA A 103 -1.12 6.82 10.62
C ALA A 103 -0.71 5.53 9.88
N LEU A 104 0.46 5.54 9.24
CA LEU A 104 1.03 4.37 8.55
C LEU A 104 1.36 3.22 9.52
N GLU A 105 1.99 3.51 10.66
CA GLU A 105 2.27 2.53 11.72
C GLU A 105 0.99 1.83 12.21
N ARG A 106 -0.09 2.59 12.40
CA ARG A 106 -1.40 2.02 12.78
C ARG A 106 -1.98 1.11 11.70
N THR A 107 -1.75 1.42 10.44
CA THR A 107 -2.15 0.56 9.31
C THR A 107 -1.34 -0.75 9.32
N GLY A 108 -0.04 -0.69 9.56
CA GLY A 108 0.82 -1.86 9.69
C GLY A 108 0.37 -2.84 10.78
N THR A 109 -0.16 -2.35 11.91
CA THR A 109 -0.72 -3.22 12.96
C THR A 109 -1.98 -3.96 12.50
N GLY A 110 -2.83 -3.32 11.68
CA GLY A 110 -4.00 -3.95 11.06
C GLY A 110 -3.62 -5.06 10.09
N SER A 111 -2.61 -4.83 9.27
CA SER A 111 -2.08 -5.81 8.32
C SER A 111 -1.49 -7.04 9.04
N ALA A 112 -0.67 -6.83 10.06
CA ALA A 112 -0.13 -7.93 10.88
C ALA A 112 -1.23 -8.75 11.57
N ALA A 113 -2.29 -8.11 12.05
CA ALA A 113 -3.44 -8.80 12.65
C ALA A 113 -4.21 -9.62 11.60
N ALA A 114 -4.42 -9.09 10.39
CA ALA A 114 -5.05 -9.80 9.28
C ALA A 114 -4.23 -11.03 8.85
N GLU A 115 -2.90 -10.93 8.80
CA GLU A 115 -2.01 -12.06 8.53
C GLU A 115 -2.10 -13.16 9.60
N LYS A 116 -2.22 -12.78 10.88
CA LYS A 116 -2.46 -13.77 11.95
C LYS A 116 -3.79 -14.50 11.77
N VAL A 117 -4.84 -13.82 11.32
CA VAL A 117 -6.12 -14.44 10.98
C VAL A 117 -5.95 -15.39 9.80
N LEU A 118 -5.24 -14.99 8.76
CA LEU A 118 -4.94 -15.83 7.60
C LEU A 118 -4.16 -17.09 8.01
N SER A 119 -3.11 -16.92 8.82
CA SER A 119 -2.27 -18.02 9.30
C SER A 119 -3.05 -19.05 10.11
N ARG A 120 -4.04 -18.62 10.88
CA ARG A 120 -4.95 -19.54 11.58
C ARG A 120 -5.86 -20.32 10.65
N ARG A 121 -6.23 -19.76 9.49
CA ARG A 121 -7.15 -20.38 8.52
C ARG A 121 -6.48 -21.34 7.55
N ILE A 122 -5.30 -21.00 7.06
CA ILE A 122 -4.62 -21.80 6.02
C ILE A 122 -3.29 -22.41 6.48
N GLY A 123 -2.82 -22.05 7.67
CA GLY A 123 -1.55 -22.50 8.25
C GLY A 123 -0.41 -21.50 8.03
N ALA A 124 0.43 -21.34 9.05
CA ALA A 124 1.55 -20.39 9.03
C ALA A 124 2.60 -20.70 7.94
N SER A 125 2.88 -21.98 7.69
CA SER A 125 3.82 -22.40 6.64
C SER A 125 3.36 -21.98 5.24
N ARG A 126 2.06 -22.09 4.93
CA ARG A 126 1.51 -21.64 3.66
C ARG A 126 1.56 -20.13 3.48
N VAL A 127 1.30 -19.38 4.56
CA VAL A 127 1.43 -17.90 4.54
C VAL A 127 2.89 -17.51 4.30
N LYS A 128 3.85 -18.19 4.94
CA LYS A 128 5.29 -17.98 4.72
C LYS A 128 5.67 -18.25 3.26
N SER A 129 5.28 -19.39 2.71
CA SER A 129 5.59 -19.75 1.31
C SER A 129 4.95 -18.78 0.31
N LEU A 130 3.72 -18.29 0.59
CA LEU A 130 3.08 -17.28 -0.24
C LEU A 130 3.86 -15.96 -0.21
N ARG A 131 4.31 -15.51 0.96
CA ARG A 131 5.14 -14.32 1.10
C ARG A 131 6.44 -14.47 0.29
N GLU A 132 7.17 -15.56 0.49
CA GLU A 132 8.42 -15.85 -0.22
C GLU A 132 8.23 -15.85 -1.74
N ALA A 133 7.11 -16.39 -2.25
CA ALA A 133 6.79 -16.37 -3.66
C ALA A 133 6.49 -14.96 -4.19
N LEU A 134 5.81 -14.13 -3.40
CA LEU A 134 5.47 -12.74 -3.78
C LEU A 134 6.66 -11.79 -3.69
N GLU A 135 7.66 -12.10 -2.87
CA GLU A 135 8.90 -11.32 -2.71
C GLU A 135 9.93 -11.60 -3.82
N GLN A 136 9.74 -12.65 -4.62
CA GLN A 136 10.63 -12.92 -5.75
C GLN A 136 10.56 -11.81 -6.81
N ASP A 137 11.68 -11.56 -7.45
CA ASP A 137 11.69 -10.72 -8.66
C ASP A 137 11.07 -11.52 -9.82
N TRP A 138 9.89 -11.07 -10.26
CA TRP A 138 9.18 -11.69 -11.37
C TRP A 138 9.60 -11.16 -12.75
N GLY A 139 10.59 -10.27 -12.79
CA GLY A 139 11.02 -9.59 -14.00
C GLY A 139 9.98 -8.61 -14.55
N THR A 140 10.21 -8.15 -15.77
CA THR A 140 9.27 -7.28 -16.48
C THR A 140 8.27 -8.10 -17.30
N PRO A 141 6.96 -7.74 -17.29
CA PRO A 141 5.92 -8.55 -17.98
C PRO A 141 6.05 -8.58 -19.50
N ASN A 142 6.97 -7.82 -20.09
CA ASN A 142 7.17 -7.68 -21.54
C ASN A 142 8.49 -8.28 -22.04
N ASN A 143 9.05 -9.25 -21.34
CA ASN A 143 10.25 -9.94 -21.77
C ASN A 143 9.92 -11.31 -22.35
#